data_e908c2202a51be8e5da6e19943305f1d
#
_entry.id   e908c2202a51be8e5da6e19943305f1d
#
_cell.length_a   1.000
_cell.length_b   1.000
_cell.length_c   1.000
_cell.angle_alpha   90.00
_cell.angle_beta   90.00
_cell.angle_gamma   90.00
#
_symmetry.space_group_name_H-M   'P 1'
#
loop_
_entity.id
_entity.type
_entity.pdbx_description
1 polymer ?
#
loop_
_entity_poly.entity_id
_entity_poly.type
_entity_poly.pdbx_seq_one_letter_code
_entity_poly.pdbx_strand_id
1 'polypeptide(L)'
;MWLAQSMKRQAPTADADQGVSTIVGDQMGVVTRGEVRQLPIYGPGGYVWLPESGASVLVIKGGPGGEEQCVCGGKQAAAPKGMLPGEIYLYSSGSSVYLRKNGAIELSGRVSIKGTLVVNGQTYKPCSCGEGGLL
;
A
#
# COMPACT_ATOMS: atom_id res chain seq x y z
N MET A 1 7.55 -21.96 42.26
CA MET A 1 7.55 -23.01 41.23
C MET A 1 6.27 -23.06 40.44
N TRP A 2 5.15 -23.13 41.14
CA TRP A 2 3.88 -23.16 40.42
C TRP A 2 3.58 -21.87 39.68
N LEU A 3 4.09 -20.74 40.17
CA LEU A 3 3.91 -19.48 39.46
C LEU A 3 4.61 -19.50 38.09
N ALA A 4 5.80 -20.04 38.04
CA ALA A 4 6.51 -20.14 36.79
C ALA A 4 5.80 -21.06 35.80
N GLN A 5 5.22 -22.12 36.31
CA GLN A 5 4.44 -23.03 35.47
C GLN A 5 3.16 -22.37 34.97
N SER A 6 2.52 -21.59 35.84
CA SER A 6 1.33 -20.88 35.43
C SER A 6 1.64 -19.86 34.33
N MET A 7 2.76 -19.18 34.45
CA MET A 7 3.16 -18.22 33.43
C MET A 7 3.50 -18.90 32.11
N LYS A 8 4.07 -20.10 32.17
CA LYS A 8 4.39 -20.86 30.96
C LYS A 8 3.15 -21.35 30.23
N ARG A 9 2.06 -21.48 30.95
CA ARG A 9 0.83 -21.95 30.32
C ARG A 9 0.13 -20.89 29.51
N GLN A 10 0.43 -19.65 29.78
CA GLN A 10 -0.15 -18.57 29.01
C GLN A 10 0.67 -18.41 27.76
N ALA A 11 0.21 -19.02 26.68
CA ALA A 11 0.82 -18.79 25.39
C ALA A 11 0.63 -17.32 25.03
N PRO A 12 1.67 -16.65 24.56
CA PRO A 12 1.51 -15.26 24.13
C PRO A 12 0.52 -15.21 22.99
N THR A 13 -0.45 -14.30 23.09
CA THR A 13 -1.34 -14.03 21.99
C THR A 13 -0.58 -13.21 20.95
N ALA A 14 -0.72 -13.56 19.69
CA ALA A 14 -0.10 -12.81 18.63
C ALA A 14 -0.74 -11.42 18.54
N ASP A 15 0.10 -10.40 18.47
CA ASP A 15 -0.38 -9.03 18.32
C ASP A 15 -0.62 -8.68 16.86
N ALA A 16 -0.22 -9.52 15.95
CA ALA A 16 -0.41 -9.34 14.53
C ALA A 16 -0.73 -10.67 13.85
N ASP A 17 -1.48 -10.60 12.77
CA ASP A 17 -1.86 -11.78 12.00
C ASP A 17 -1.82 -11.48 10.51
N GLN A 18 -1.64 -12.51 9.72
CA GLN A 18 -1.81 -12.41 8.29
C GLN A 18 -3.26 -12.74 7.96
N GLY A 19 -3.80 -12.03 7.01
CA GLY A 19 -5.16 -12.26 6.57
C GLY A 19 -5.27 -12.13 5.07
N VAL A 20 -6.44 -12.45 4.55
CA VAL A 20 -6.75 -12.33 3.13
C VAL A 20 -7.95 -11.41 2.98
N SER A 21 -7.81 -10.40 2.14
CA SER A 21 -8.88 -9.45 1.91
C SER A 21 -10.03 -10.11 1.14
N THR A 22 -11.25 -9.80 1.53
CA THR A 22 -12.43 -10.37 0.89
C THR A 22 -13.34 -9.30 0.31
N ILE A 23 -13.62 -8.27 1.06
CA ILE A 23 -14.46 -7.17 0.64
C ILE A 23 -13.63 -5.90 0.77
N VAL A 24 -13.64 -5.09 -0.24
CA VAL A 24 -12.83 -3.88 -0.25
C VAL A 24 -13.73 -2.66 -0.41
N GLY A 25 -13.54 -1.68 0.45
CA GLY A 25 -14.30 -0.44 0.50
C GLY A 25 -13.71 0.44 1.58
N ASP A 26 -14.55 1.25 2.20
CA ASP A 26 -14.09 2.10 3.32
C ASP A 26 -13.56 1.25 4.46
N GLN A 27 -14.16 0.11 4.64
CA GLN A 27 -13.66 -0.88 5.58
C GLN A 27 -13.43 -2.17 4.81
N MET A 28 -12.45 -2.90 5.24
CA MET A 28 -12.00 -4.08 4.55
C MET A 28 -12.50 -5.34 5.23
N GLY A 29 -13.06 -6.23 4.45
CA GLY A 29 -13.33 -7.57 4.95
C GLY A 29 -12.03 -8.36 4.92
N VAL A 30 -11.69 -9.01 6.02
CA VAL A 30 -10.46 -9.79 6.13
C VAL A 30 -10.76 -11.12 6.80
N VAL A 31 -10.21 -12.18 6.25
CA VAL A 31 -10.29 -13.50 6.85
C VAL A 31 -8.96 -13.82 7.50
N THR A 32 -8.97 -14.01 8.82
CA THR A 32 -7.80 -14.43 9.57
C THR A 32 -8.21 -15.63 10.41
N ARG A 33 -7.50 -16.73 10.32
CA ARG A 33 -7.77 -17.92 11.12
C ARG A 33 -9.24 -18.31 11.16
N GLY A 34 -9.92 -18.17 10.02
CA GLY A 34 -11.32 -18.52 9.92
C GLY A 34 -12.29 -17.42 10.34
N GLU A 35 -11.81 -16.31 10.85
CA GLU A 35 -12.67 -15.19 11.22
C GLU A 35 -12.77 -14.20 10.07
N VAL A 36 -13.96 -13.65 9.87
CA VAL A 36 -14.20 -12.59 8.89
C VAL A 36 -14.53 -11.34 9.66
N ARG A 37 -13.78 -10.27 9.39
CA ARG A 37 -13.98 -8.99 10.06
C ARG A 37 -13.94 -7.86 9.06
N GLN A 38 -14.62 -6.78 9.38
CA GLN A 38 -14.52 -5.54 8.63
C GLN A 38 -13.64 -4.59 9.43
N LEU A 39 -12.51 -4.22 8.85
CA LEU A 39 -11.46 -3.51 9.56
C LEU A 39 -11.11 -2.20 8.85
N PRO A 40 -10.79 -1.15 9.61
CA PRO A 40 -10.24 0.05 9.00
C PRO A 40 -8.84 -0.23 8.45
N ILE A 41 -8.47 0.52 7.42
CA ILE A 41 -7.17 0.41 6.78
C ILE A 41 -6.32 1.59 7.23
N TYR A 42 -5.14 1.31 7.76
CA TYR A 42 -4.18 2.33 8.15
C TYR A 42 -2.99 2.31 7.20
N GLY A 43 -2.46 3.47 6.91
CA GLY A 43 -1.28 3.61 6.07
C GLY A 43 -0.59 4.93 6.35
N PRO A 44 0.40 5.29 5.55
CA PRO A 44 1.04 6.60 5.69
C PRO A 44 0.02 7.71 5.46
N GLY A 45 0.16 8.83 6.17
CA GLY A 45 -0.75 9.96 6.01
C GLY A 45 -0.75 10.46 4.58
N GLY A 46 -1.92 10.77 4.08
CA GLY A 46 -2.07 11.23 2.70
C GLY A 46 -2.06 10.12 1.66
N TYR A 47 -2.12 8.88 2.09
CA TYR A 47 -2.01 7.71 1.23
C TYR A 47 -3.33 6.95 1.33
N VAL A 48 -4.00 6.73 0.24
CA VAL A 48 -5.22 5.92 0.22
C VAL A 48 -4.96 4.72 -0.67
N TRP A 49 -5.15 3.54 -0.11
CA TRP A 49 -4.91 2.29 -0.79
C TRP A 49 -6.06 1.33 -0.53
N LEU A 50 -6.59 0.77 -1.58
CA LEU A 50 -7.60 -0.27 -1.50
C LEU A 50 -6.99 -1.54 -2.06
N PRO A 51 -6.72 -2.54 -1.22
CA PRO A 51 -6.17 -3.80 -1.72
C PRO A 51 -7.19 -4.56 -2.54
N GLU A 52 -6.69 -5.34 -3.48
CA GLU A 52 -7.57 -6.20 -4.26
C GLU A 52 -8.09 -7.35 -3.39
N SER A 53 -9.26 -7.87 -3.76
CA SER A 53 -9.78 -9.05 -3.11
C SER A 53 -8.81 -10.21 -3.30
N GLY A 54 -8.54 -10.94 -2.25
CA GLY A 54 -7.57 -12.04 -2.28
C GLY A 54 -6.15 -11.62 -1.92
N ALA A 55 -5.91 -10.34 -1.68
CA ALA A 55 -4.57 -9.87 -1.31
C ALA A 55 -4.21 -10.30 0.11
N SER A 56 -2.94 -10.60 0.33
CA SER A 56 -2.44 -10.89 1.68
C SER A 56 -2.19 -9.59 2.40
N VAL A 57 -2.74 -9.46 3.59
CA VAL A 57 -2.64 -8.22 4.38
C VAL A 57 -2.17 -8.53 5.79
N LEU A 58 -1.62 -7.52 6.44
CA LEU A 58 -1.18 -7.60 7.81
C LEU A 58 -2.22 -6.93 8.69
N VAL A 59 -2.70 -7.65 9.68
CA VAL A 59 -3.70 -7.18 10.63
C VAL A 59 -2.99 -6.98 11.97
N ILE A 60 -3.12 -5.80 12.53
CA ILE A 60 -2.59 -5.49 13.86
C ILE A 60 -3.75 -5.47 14.84
N LYS A 61 -3.53 -6.07 15.99
CA LYS A 61 -4.52 -6.17 17.07
C LYS A 61 -4.14 -5.17 18.14
N GLY A 62 -5.10 -4.34 18.50
CA GLY A 62 -4.91 -3.34 19.55
C GLY A 62 -6.00 -3.41 20.59
N GLY A 63 -5.93 -2.53 21.57
CA GLY A 63 -6.89 -2.50 22.65
C GLY A 63 -6.57 -3.53 23.75
N PRO A 64 -7.20 -3.42 24.90
CA PRO A 64 -6.88 -4.28 26.07
C PRO A 64 -7.05 -5.76 25.80
N GLY A 65 -8.00 -6.17 24.99
CA GLY A 65 -8.24 -7.57 24.67
C GLY A 65 -7.94 -7.93 23.24
N GLY A 66 -7.27 -7.03 22.48
CA GLY A 66 -7.00 -7.26 21.06
C GLY A 66 -8.23 -7.08 20.20
N GLU A 67 -9.25 -6.43 20.71
CA GLU A 67 -10.50 -6.27 19.98
C GLU A 67 -10.47 -5.12 18.99
N GLU A 68 -9.53 -4.20 19.12
CA GLU A 68 -9.37 -3.12 18.17
C GLU A 68 -8.35 -3.56 17.13
N GLN A 69 -8.82 -3.92 15.96
CA GLN A 69 -7.96 -4.42 14.90
C GLN A 69 -7.98 -3.51 13.70
N CYS A 70 -6.90 -3.50 12.96
CA CYS A 70 -6.81 -2.73 11.73
C CYS A 70 -5.88 -3.42 10.74
N VAL A 71 -6.04 -3.08 9.47
CA VAL A 71 -5.13 -3.54 8.41
C VAL A 71 -4.05 -2.48 8.26
N CYS A 72 -2.79 -2.90 8.33
CA CYS A 72 -1.65 -1.98 8.24
C CYS A 72 -0.85 -2.07 6.97
N GLY A 73 -1.22 -2.92 6.06
CA GLY A 73 -0.54 -3.01 4.79
C GLY A 73 -0.70 -4.36 4.15
N GLY A 74 -0.21 -4.48 2.94
CA GLY A 74 -0.23 -5.71 2.18
C GLY A 74 1.16 -6.33 2.08
N LYS A 75 1.19 -7.60 1.77
CA LYS A 75 2.45 -8.27 1.52
C LYS A 75 3.06 -7.69 0.26
N GLN A 76 4.32 -7.34 0.33
CA GLN A 76 5.02 -6.76 -0.80
C GLN A 76 5.14 -7.79 -1.93
N ALA A 77 4.84 -7.35 -3.13
CA ALA A 77 5.00 -8.20 -4.31
C ALA A 77 6.48 -8.34 -4.66
N ALA A 78 6.78 -9.19 -5.62
CA ALA A 78 8.14 -9.32 -6.10
C ALA A 78 8.62 -7.99 -6.69
N ALA A 79 9.84 -7.62 -6.36
CA ALA A 79 10.42 -6.39 -6.88
C ALA A 79 10.60 -6.50 -8.40
N PRO A 80 10.48 -5.38 -9.13
CA PRO A 80 10.78 -5.38 -10.56
C PRO A 80 12.20 -5.89 -10.82
N LYS A 81 12.38 -6.54 -11.95
CA LYS A 81 13.69 -7.06 -12.32
C LYS A 81 14.68 -5.91 -12.44
N GLY A 82 15.82 -6.04 -11.81
CA GLY A 82 16.85 -5.01 -11.85
C GLY A 82 16.70 -3.90 -10.82
N MET A 83 15.75 -4.01 -9.92
CA MET A 83 15.59 -3.04 -8.85
C MET A 83 16.74 -3.13 -7.87
N LEU A 84 17.33 -2.00 -7.52
CA LEU A 84 18.48 -1.92 -6.62
C LEU A 84 18.03 -1.50 -5.23
N PRO A 85 18.78 -1.91 -4.20
CA PRO A 85 18.48 -1.45 -2.83
C PRO A 85 18.45 0.08 -2.76
N GLY A 86 17.46 0.60 -2.07
CA GLY A 86 17.28 2.04 -1.93
C GLY A 86 16.34 2.65 -2.96
N GLU A 87 15.96 1.91 -3.99
CA GLU A 87 14.98 2.39 -4.96
C GLU A 87 13.57 2.20 -4.44
N ILE A 88 12.63 3.01 -4.92
CA ILE A 88 11.23 2.95 -4.51
C ILE A 88 10.37 2.77 -5.75
N TYR A 89 9.45 1.83 -5.69
CA TYR A 89 8.55 1.53 -6.79
C TYR A 89 7.12 1.56 -6.28
N LEU A 90 6.35 2.55 -6.73
CA LEU A 90 4.93 2.67 -6.40
C LEU A 90 4.16 2.26 -7.63
N TYR A 91 3.24 1.34 -7.48
CA TYR A 91 2.56 0.79 -8.64
C TYR A 91 1.11 0.46 -8.37
N SER A 92 0.37 0.42 -9.44
CA SER A 92 -0.96 -0.11 -9.48
C SER A 92 -1.08 -0.86 -10.80
N SER A 93 -2.23 -1.40 -11.10
CA SER A 93 -2.42 -2.09 -12.37
C SER A 93 -2.24 -1.10 -13.54
N GLY A 94 -1.21 -1.28 -14.32
CA GLY A 94 -0.97 -0.49 -15.53
C GLY A 94 -0.26 0.84 -15.35
N SER A 95 0.08 1.23 -14.13
CA SER A 95 0.78 2.48 -13.91
C SER A 95 1.79 2.38 -12.79
N SER A 96 2.83 3.19 -12.84
CA SER A 96 3.86 3.16 -11.80
C SER A 96 4.66 4.44 -11.74
N VAL A 97 5.23 4.68 -10.56
CA VAL A 97 6.22 5.72 -10.32
C VAL A 97 7.46 5.02 -9.78
N TYR A 98 8.57 5.14 -10.46
CA TYR A 98 9.78 4.45 -10.09
C TYR A 98 10.86 5.47 -9.76
N LEU A 99 11.29 5.49 -8.50
CA LEU A 99 12.36 6.37 -8.06
C LEU A 99 13.67 5.59 -8.10
N ARG A 100 14.51 5.94 -9.07
CA ARG A 100 15.75 5.21 -9.31
C ARG A 100 16.90 5.77 -8.46
N LYS A 101 17.84 4.93 -8.19
CA LYS A 101 19.02 5.30 -7.39
C LYS A 101 19.89 6.34 -8.10
N ASN A 102 19.84 6.39 -9.41
CA ASN A 102 20.60 7.35 -10.19
C ASN A 102 19.96 8.75 -10.27
N GLY A 103 18.84 8.94 -9.57
CA GLY A 103 18.15 10.22 -9.57
C GLY A 103 17.03 10.33 -10.59
N ALA A 104 16.82 9.33 -11.42
CA ALA A 104 15.73 9.35 -12.39
C ALA A 104 14.41 9.05 -11.71
N ILE A 105 13.35 9.69 -12.16
CA ILE A 105 11.98 9.39 -11.76
C ILE A 105 11.27 8.95 -13.02
N GLU A 106 10.83 7.70 -13.07
CA GLU A 106 10.18 7.14 -14.24
C GLU A 106 8.69 6.99 -13.98
N LEU A 107 7.89 7.61 -14.81
CA LEU A 107 6.44 7.48 -14.78
C LEU A 107 6.02 6.58 -15.92
N SER A 108 5.33 5.51 -15.62
CA SER A 108 4.81 4.60 -16.62
C SER A 108 3.30 4.59 -16.58
N GLY A 109 2.68 4.68 -17.74
CA GLY A 109 1.24 4.74 -17.85
C GLY A 109 0.81 6.04 -18.50
N ARG A 110 -0.49 6.30 -18.48
CA ARG A 110 -1.02 7.54 -19.00
C ARG A 110 -0.98 8.60 -17.91
N VAL A 111 -0.22 9.66 -18.14
CA VAL A 111 -0.09 10.75 -17.17
C VAL A 111 -1.07 11.87 -17.52
N SER A 112 -1.99 12.13 -16.61
CA SER A 112 -2.98 13.21 -16.75
C SER A 112 -2.72 14.23 -15.67
N ILE A 113 -2.42 15.46 -16.06
CA ILE A 113 -2.14 16.53 -15.09
C ILE A 113 -3.31 17.50 -15.08
N LYS A 114 -3.95 17.60 -13.91
CA LYS A 114 -5.02 18.56 -13.72
C LYS A 114 -4.46 19.71 -12.90
N GLY A 115 -4.02 20.73 -13.61
CA GLY A 115 -3.36 21.87 -12.97
C GLY A 115 -2.24 22.37 -13.82
N THR A 116 -1.33 23.09 -13.23
CA THR A 116 -0.22 23.69 -13.94
C THR A 116 1.01 22.81 -13.84
N LEU A 117 1.64 22.55 -14.98
CA LEU A 117 2.91 21.83 -15.03
C LEU A 117 4.04 22.86 -15.18
N VAL A 118 4.99 22.80 -14.25
CA VAL A 118 6.16 23.67 -14.28
C VAL A 118 7.39 22.81 -14.54
N VAL A 119 8.17 23.15 -15.56
CA VAL A 119 9.39 22.41 -15.90
C VAL A 119 10.55 23.40 -15.85
N ASN A 120 11.54 23.10 -15.04
CA ASN A 120 12.70 23.97 -14.82
C ASN A 120 12.32 25.42 -14.50
N GLY A 121 11.32 25.58 -13.64
CA GLY A 121 10.86 26.90 -13.22
C GLY A 121 9.93 27.60 -14.19
N GLN A 122 9.64 27.01 -15.33
CA GLN A 122 8.77 27.61 -16.32
C GLN A 122 7.49 26.81 -16.48
N THR A 123 6.40 27.53 -16.61
CA THR A 123 5.11 26.90 -16.83
C THR A 123 5.08 26.29 -18.23
N TYR A 124 4.75 25.00 -18.31
CA TYR A 124 4.63 24.31 -19.56
C TYR A 124 3.36 24.77 -20.28
N LYS A 125 3.50 25.14 -21.55
CA LYS A 125 2.38 25.47 -22.40
C LYS A 125 2.47 24.62 -23.67
N PRO A 126 1.40 23.91 -24.00
CA PRO A 126 1.43 23.14 -25.24
C PRO A 126 1.55 24.10 -26.44
N CYS A 127 2.19 23.64 -27.48
CA CYS A 127 2.37 24.43 -28.69
C CYS A 127 1.03 24.57 -29.39
N SER A 128 0.61 25.84 -29.60
CA SER A 128 -0.67 26.08 -30.23
C SER A 128 -0.63 25.77 -31.72
N CYS A 129 0.53 25.81 -32.35
CA CYS A 129 0.62 25.48 -33.76
C CYS A 129 0.60 23.98 -33.97
N GLY A 130 0.67 23.22 -32.93
CA GLY A 130 0.65 21.78 -33.02
C GLY A 130 -0.63 21.23 -33.51
N GLU A 131 -1.71 22.01 -33.47
CA GLU A 131 -2.88 21.50 -33.92
C GLU A 131 -2.84 21.27 -35.32
N GLY A 132 -2.29 22.11 -36.04
CA GLY A 132 -2.17 21.90 -37.41
C GLY A 132 -1.28 20.77 -37.71
N GLY A 133 -0.46 20.56 -36.92
CA GLY A 133 0.42 19.54 -37.19
C GLY A 133 0.03 18.27 -36.68
N LEU A 134 -0.97 18.19 -36.40
CA LEU A 134 -1.30 17.16 -35.88
C LEU A 134 -1.10 16.23 -36.53
N LEU A 135 -0.65 16.23 -36.82
CA LEU A 135 -0.24 15.41 -37.39
C LEU A 135 -0.19 14.28 -37.04
#